data_e6aa3e042f7cb859b057655fbc4311da
#
_entry.id   e6aa3e042f7cb859b057655fbc4311da
#
_cell.length_a   1.000
_cell.length_b   1.000
_cell.length_c   1.000
_cell.angle_alpha   90.00
_cell.angle_beta   90.00
_cell.angle_gamma   90.00
#
_symmetry.space_group_name_H-M   'P 1'
#
loop_
_entity.id
_entity.type
_entity.pdbx_description
1 polymer ?
#
loop_
_entity_poly.entity_id
_entity_poly.type
_entity_poly.pdbx_seq_one_letter_code
_entity_poly.pdbx_strand_id
1 'polypeptide(L)'
;MIELRANPDIIRARLAARDLAKAAGLGVMDQTRFATAISELGRNAVQYATGGSCVLQDLSDARQVRLQAVVQDQGPGIADLEQAMQDGFSTAGSLGAGLPGTRRLSDRFDIRSSHSGTCVTIEIIRNKRL
;
A
#
# COMPACT_ATOMS: atom_id res chain seq x y z
N MET A 1 -11.50 -5.62 6.32
CA MET A 1 -10.73 -6.15 5.18
C MET A 1 -11.44 -5.83 3.88
N ILE A 2 -10.70 -5.37 2.91
CA ILE A 2 -11.23 -5.05 1.57
C ILE A 2 -10.68 -6.07 0.59
N GLU A 3 -11.55 -6.79 -0.10
CA GLU A 3 -11.13 -7.69 -1.17
C GLU A 3 -10.74 -6.90 -2.41
N LEU A 4 -9.64 -7.29 -3.05
CA LEU A 4 -9.09 -6.64 -4.23
C LEU A 4 -9.20 -7.60 -5.41
N ARG A 5 -10.26 -7.49 -6.19
CA ARG A 5 -10.50 -8.35 -7.35
C ARG A 5 -10.49 -7.60 -8.67
N ALA A 6 -10.91 -6.35 -8.65
CA ALA A 6 -11.04 -5.53 -9.85
C ALA A 6 -10.79 -4.06 -9.51
N ASN A 7 -10.68 -3.22 -10.54
CA ASN A 7 -10.38 -1.81 -10.37
C ASN A 7 -11.31 -1.06 -9.40
N PRO A 8 -12.63 -1.32 -9.35
CA PRO A 8 -13.48 -0.65 -8.35
C PRO A 8 -13.05 -0.93 -6.91
N ASP A 9 -12.46 -2.08 -6.64
CA ASP A 9 -11.98 -2.41 -5.30
C ASP A 9 -10.78 -1.58 -4.91
N ILE A 10 -9.92 -1.23 -5.87
CA ILE A 10 -8.78 -0.35 -5.66
C ILE A 10 -9.27 1.03 -5.23
N ILE A 11 -10.30 1.53 -5.88
CA ILE A 11 -10.91 2.83 -5.54
C ILE A 11 -11.46 2.79 -4.11
N ARG A 12 -12.16 1.72 -3.73
CA ARG A 12 -12.67 1.57 -2.37
C ARG A 12 -11.57 1.54 -1.33
N ALA A 13 -10.49 0.81 -1.61
CA ALA A 13 -9.35 0.76 -0.70
C ALA A 13 -8.68 2.12 -0.53
N ARG A 14 -8.52 2.84 -1.65
CA ARG A 14 -7.96 4.19 -1.63
C ARG A 14 -8.81 5.15 -0.80
N LEU A 15 -10.12 5.13 -1.00
CA LEU A 15 -11.02 6.01 -0.25
C LEU A 15 -11.04 5.64 1.23
N ALA A 16 -11.05 4.37 1.56
CA ALA A 16 -10.99 3.90 2.94
C ALA A 16 -9.70 4.35 3.63
N ALA A 17 -8.58 4.27 2.92
CA ALA A 17 -7.29 4.73 3.43
C ALA A 17 -7.28 6.22 3.70
N ARG A 18 -7.83 7.00 2.78
CA ARG A 18 -7.93 8.45 2.93
C ARG A 18 -8.81 8.83 4.11
N ASP A 19 -9.95 8.16 4.26
CA ASP A 19 -10.87 8.40 5.37
C ASP A 19 -10.22 8.06 6.70
N LEU A 20 -9.49 6.94 6.78
CA LEU A 20 -8.77 6.55 7.98
C LEU A 20 -7.71 7.58 8.35
N ALA A 21 -6.95 8.04 7.37
CA ALA A 21 -5.91 9.05 7.58
C ALA A 21 -6.51 10.38 8.06
N LYS A 22 -7.61 10.79 7.47
CA LYS A 22 -8.34 11.99 7.87
C LYS A 22 -8.86 11.86 9.31
N ALA A 23 -9.48 10.74 9.63
CA ALA A 23 -9.99 10.48 10.97
C ALA A 23 -8.87 10.45 12.02
N ALA A 24 -7.67 10.01 11.65
CA ALA A 24 -6.50 9.97 12.52
C ALA A 24 -5.85 11.35 12.71
N GLY A 25 -6.31 12.37 12.00
CA GLY A 25 -5.80 13.73 12.13
C GLY A 25 -4.65 14.08 11.20
N LEU A 26 -4.36 13.27 10.19
CA LEU A 26 -3.30 13.57 9.24
C LEU A 26 -3.73 14.68 8.27
N GLY A 27 -2.75 15.49 7.85
CA GLY A 27 -2.99 16.52 6.85
C GLY A 27 -3.23 15.94 5.46
N VAL A 28 -3.64 16.81 4.53
CA VAL A 28 -4.02 16.40 3.17
C VAL A 28 -2.88 15.71 2.44
N MET A 29 -1.63 16.17 2.62
CA MET A 29 -0.49 15.55 1.94
C MET A 29 -0.28 14.12 2.40
N ASP A 30 -0.35 13.86 3.70
CA ASP A 30 -0.19 12.52 4.24
C ASP A 30 -1.37 11.61 3.90
N GLN A 31 -2.60 12.15 3.89
CA GLN A 31 -3.76 11.43 3.40
C GLN A 31 -3.54 10.98 1.96
N THR A 32 -3.02 11.86 1.11
CA THR A 32 -2.77 11.56 -0.30
C THR A 32 -1.66 10.54 -0.46
N ARG A 33 -0.57 10.66 0.30
CA ARG A 33 0.53 9.69 0.27
C ARG A 33 0.05 8.29 0.61
N PHE A 34 -0.72 8.17 1.68
CA PHE A 34 -1.24 6.87 2.12
C PHE A 34 -2.17 6.27 1.08
N ALA A 35 -3.12 7.07 0.59
CA ALA A 35 -4.07 6.64 -0.43
C ALA A 35 -3.37 6.23 -1.73
N THR A 36 -2.35 6.97 -2.16
CA THR A 36 -1.60 6.68 -3.37
C THR A 36 -0.82 5.37 -3.24
N ALA A 37 -0.16 5.17 -2.10
CA ALA A 37 0.57 3.93 -1.83
C ALA A 37 -0.37 2.72 -1.90
N ILE A 38 -1.54 2.82 -1.31
CA ILE A 38 -2.52 1.74 -1.34
C ILE A 38 -3.06 1.49 -2.74
N SER A 39 -3.27 2.55 -3.53
CA SER A 39 -3.69 2.41 -4.92
C SER A 39 -2.67 1.62 -5.75
N GLU A 40 -1.38 1.90 -5.56
CA GLU A 40 -0.33 1.17 -6.27
C GLU A 40 -0.26 -0.30 -5.85
N LEU A 41 -0.35 -0.57 -4.55
CA LEU A 41 -0.35 -1.94 -4.06
C LEU A 41 -1.60 -2.71 -4.53
N GLY A 42 -2.75 -2.06 -4.52
CA GLY A 42 -3.99 -2.66 -5.01
C GLY A 42 -3.92 -2.96 -6.50
N ARG A 43 -3.35 -2.06 -7.29
CA ARG A 43 -3.16 -2.27 -8.72
C ARG A 43 -2.27 -3.49 -8.99
N ASN A 44 -1.18 -3.62 -8.25
CA ASN A 44 -0.30 -4.79 -8.38
C ASN A 44 -1.05 -6.08 -8.06
N ALA A 45 -1.84 -6.12 -7.01
CA ALA A 45 -2.60 -7.31 -6.65
C ALA A 45 -3.62 -7.70 -7.73
N VAL A 46 -4.28 -6.70 -8.34
CA VAL A 46 -5.29 -6.95 -9.37
C VAL A 46 -4.67 -7.34 -10.71
N GLN A 47 -3.56 -6.68 -11.10
CA GLN A 47 -2.95 -6.90 -12.43
C GLN A 47 -2.05 -8.12 -12.50
N TYR A 48 -1.30 -8.41 -11.45
CA TYR A 48 -0.26 -9.45 -11.47
C TYR A 48 -0.62 -10.70 -10.68
N ALA A 49 -1.75 -10.68 -10.03
CA ALA A 49 -2.24 -11.82 -9.26
C ALA A 49 -3.72 -12.04 -9.58
N THR A 50 -4.30 -13.04 -8.98
CA THR A 50 -5.73 -13.31 -9.12
C THR A 50 -6.58 -12.47 -8.16
N GLY A 51 -5.99 -11.41 -7.64
CA GLY A 51 -6.60 -10.56 -6.63
C GLY A 51 -5.95 -10.77 -5.27
N GLY A 52 -6.49 -10.11 -4.27
CA GLY A 52 -5.93 -10.18 -2.93
C GLY A 52 -6.82 -9.47 -1.93
N SER A 53 -6.20 -8.98 -0.87
CA SER A 53 -6.91 -8.26 0.19
C SER A 53 -6.09 -7.09 0.70
N CYS A 54 -6.78 -6.09 1.23
CA CYS A 54 -6.18 -4.94 1.89
C CYS A 54 -6.77 -4.82 3.30
N VAL A 55 -5.90 -4.80 4.29
CA VAL A 55 -6.30 -4.59 5.69
C VAL A 55 -5.69 -3.28 6.15
N LEU A 56 -6.55 -2.36 6.62
CA LEU A 56 -6.14 -1.07 7.14
C LEU A 56 -6.32 -1.07 8.65
N GLN A 57 -5.32 -0.57 9.37
CA GLN A 57 -5.37 -0.48 10.83
C GLN A 57 -4.82 0.85 11.32
N ASP A 58 -5.49 1.41 12.32
CA ASP A 58 -4.97 2.55 13.07
C ASP A 58 -4.30 2.02 14.33
N LEU A 59 -2.97 2.11 14.34
CA LEU A 59 -2.12 1.66 15.45
C LEU A 59 -1.58 2.84 16.25
N SER A 60 -2.25 4.00 16.15
CA SER A 60 -1.82 5.23 16.82
C SER A 60 -1.87 5.11 18.33
N ASP A 61 -1.01 5.88 18.99
CA ASP A 61 -1.00 5.99 20.46
C ASP A 61 -1.05 7.46 20.86
N ALA A 62 -0.77 7.76 22.13
CA ALA A 62 -0.83 9.12 22.64
C ALA A 62 0.24 10.03 22.04
N ARG A 63 1.33 9.47 21.48
CA ARG A 63 2.49 10.22 21.00
C ARG A 63 2.57 10.32 19.50
N GLN A 64 2.02 9.35 18.78
CA GLN A 64 2.16 9.31 17.32
C GLN A 64 0.92 8.75 16.66
N VAL A 65 0.66 9.24 15.46
CA VAL A 65 -0.24 8.62 14.51
C VAL A 65 0.54 7.54 13.78
N ARG A 66 -0.01 6.33 13.74
CA ARG A 66 0.59 5.21 13.05
C ARG A 66 -0.49 4.45 12.31
N LEU A 67 -0.50 4.54 11.01
CA LEU A 67 -1.46 3.84 10.17
C LEU A 67 -0.74 2.75 9.39
N GLN A 68 -1.33 1.58 9.36
CA GLN A 68 -0.75 0.43 8.68
C GLN A 68 -1.72 -0.08 7.62
N ALA A 69 -1.16 -0.46 6.48
CA ALA A 69 -1.86 -1.20 5.44
C ALA A 69 -1.11 -2.48 5.12
N VAL A 70 -1.82 -3.58 5.05
CA VAL A 70 -1.28 -4.86 4.62
C VAL A 70 -2.03 -5.29 3.37
N VAL A 71 -1.33 -5.36 2.26
CA VAL A 71 -1.89 -5.82 0.99
C VAL A 71 -1.27 -7.17 0.66
N GLN A 72 -2.11 -8.18 0.59
CA GLN A 72 -1.70 -9.55 0.37
C GLN A 72 -2.41 -10.12 -0.85
N ASP A 73 -1.67 -10.85 -1.69
CA ASP A 73 -2.22 -11.59 -2.80
C ASP A 73 -1.74 -13.03 -2.76
N GLN A 74 -2.35 -13.87 -3.59
CA GLN A 74 -2.02 -15.28 -3.71
C GLN A 74 -1.54 -15.61 -5.12
N GLY A 75 -0.97 -14.61 -5.79
CA GLY A 75 -0.41 -14.79 -7.12
C GLY A 75 0.93 -15.52 -7.10
N PRO A 76 1.61 -15.58 -8.24
CA PRO A 76 2.87 -16.34 -8.37
C PRO A 76 4.04 -15.74 -7.61
N GLY A 77 3.88 -14.60 -6.99
CA GLY A 77 4.95 -13.89 -6.34
C GLY A 77 5.80 -13.09 -7.32
N ILE A 78 6.85 -12.50 -6.80
CA ILE A 78 7.79 -11.70 -7.58
C ILE A 78 9.11 -12.47 -7.65
N ALA A 79 9.50 -12.90 -8.86
CA ALA A 79 10.66 -13.73 -9.03
C ALA A 79 11.97 -13.00 -8.68
N ASP A 80 12.02 -11.70 -8.92
CA ASP A 80 13.19 -10.87 -8.64
C ASP A 80 12.75 -9.60 -7.92
N LEU A 81 12.74 -9.66 -6.58
CA LEU A 81 12.35 -8.53 -5.75
C LEU A 81 13.30 -7.35 -5.89
N GLU A 82 14.59 -7.61 -6.03
CA GLU A 82 15.58 -6.56 -6.17
C GLU A 82 15.33 -5.74 -7.43
N GLN A 83 15.08 -6.40 -8.55
CA GLN A 83 14.74 -5.74 -9.80
C GLN A 83 13.41 -5.00 -9.69
N ALA A 84 12.40 -5.60 -9.08
CA ALA A 84 11.09 -4.98 -8.91
C ALA A 84 11.16 -3.71 -8.04
N MET A 85 12.16 -3.61 -7.17
CA MET A 85 12.37 -2.44 -6.34
C MET A 85 13.22 -1.36 -6.99
N GLN A 86 13.73 -1.59 -8.21
CA GLN A 86 14.49 -0.57 -8.94
C GLN A 86 13.53 0.47 -9.54
N ASP A 87 13.99 1.72 -9.51
CA ASP A 87 13.24 2.83 -10.11
C ASP A 87 13.08 2.61 -11.62
N GLY A 88 11.91 2.91 -12.13
CA GLY A 88 11.59 2.77 -13.55
C GLY A 88 11.18 1.36 -13.96
N PHE A 89 11.29 0.37 -13.09
CA PHE A 89 10.81 -0.97 -13.42
C PHE A 89 9.29 -1.00 -13.34
N SER A 90 8.65 -1.04 -14.50
CA SER A 90 7.20 -1.15 -14.59
C SER A 90 6.85 -1.81 -15.91
N THR A 91 6.16 -2.94 -15.84
CA THR A 91 5.70 -3.67 -17.02
C THR A 91 4.27 -3.35 -17.40
N ALA A 92 3.56 -2.61 -16.57
CA ALA A 92 2.12 -2.40 -16.76
C ALA A 92 1.75 -0.97 -17.17
N GLY A 93 2.72 -0.14 -17.51
CA GLY A 93 2.43 1.25 -17.85
C GLY A 93 1.85 2.05 -16.68
N SER A 94 2.02 1.60 -15.47
CA SER A 94 1.69 2.42 -14.31
C SER A 94 2.59 3.67 -14.36
N LEU A 95 2.11 4.77 -13.79
CA LEU A 95 2.76 6.07 -13.89
C LEU A 95 4.08 6.15 -13.11
N GLY A 96 4.90 5.11 -13.17
CA GLY A 96 6.24 5.09 -12.63
C GLY A 96 6.33 4.95 -11.12
N ALA A 97 5.22 4.80 -10.44
CA ALA A 97 5.27 4.63 -8.99
C ALA A 97 5.75 3.22 -8.64
N GLY A 98 4.96 2.20 -8.95
CA GLY A 98 5.30 0.82 -8.63
C GLY A 98 5.68 0.60 -7.18
N LEU A 99 6.43 -0.46 -6.92
CA LEU A 99 6.92 -0.77 -5.58
C LEU A 99 7.94 0.26 -5.06
N PRO A 100 8.91 0.74 -5.87
CA PRO A 100 9.81 1.80 -5.41
C PRO A 100 9.06 3.07 -5.00
N GLY A 101 8.04 3.47 -5.76
CA GLY A 101 7.22 4.62 -5.44
C GLY A 101 6.47 4.44 -4.13
N THR A 102 5.90 3.26 -3.92
CA THR A 102 5.21 2.91 -2.67
C THR A 102 6.15 3.01 -1.48
N ARG A 103 7.38 2.49 -1.62
CA ARG A 103 8.38 2.59 -0.55
C ARG A 103 8.71 4.05 -0.22
N ARG A 104 8.85 4.89 -1.23
CA ARG A 104 9.14 6.33 -1.02
C ARG A 104 8.00 7.07 -0.33
N LEU A 105 6.76 6.63 -0.53
CA LEU A 105 5.58 7.24 0.09
C LEU A 105 5.35 6.77 1.52
N SER A 106 6.09 5.77 1.98
CA SER A 106 5.88 5.12 3.27
C SER A 106 7.01 5.39 4.23
N ASP A 107 6.72 5.46 5.52
CA ASP A 107 7.74 5.56 6.57
C ASP A 107 8.34 4.20 6.90
N ARG A 108 7.52 3.15 6.79
CA ARG A 108 7.98 1.76 6.87
C ARG A 108 7.44 0.99 5.68
N PHE A 109 8.27 0.12 5.16
CA PHE A 109 7.93 -0.72 4.02
C PHE A 109 8.55 -2.10 4.23
N ASP A 110 7.71 -3.14 4.19
CA ASP A 110 8.15 -4.52 4.22
C ASP A 110 7.46 -5.27 3.10
N ILE A 111 8.23 -6.09 2.38
CA ILE A 111 7.67 -6.91 1.32
C ILE A 111 8.20 -8.33 1.47
N ARG A 112 7.29 -9.29 1.39
CA ARG A 112 7.60 -10.72 1.38
C ARG A 112 6.91 -11.34 0.18
N SER A 113 7.67 -12.08 -0.59
CA SER A 113 7.14 -12.73 -1.78
C SER A 113 7.69 -14.14 -1.90
N SER A 114 6.81 -15.04 -2.31
CA SER A 114 7.14 -16.43 -2.62
C SER A 114 6.27 -16.88 -3.77
N HIS A 115 6.46 -18.12 -4.22
CA HIS A 115 5.60 -18.68 -5.25
C HIS A 115 4.13 -18.83 -4.81
N SER A 116 3.84 -18.65 -3.54
CA SER A 116 2.47 -18.71 -3.01
C SER A 116 1.81 -17.33 -2.86
N GLY A 117 2.53 -16.25 -3.14
CA GLY A 117 1.97 -14.90 -3.11
C GLY A 117 2.92 -13.83 -2.63
N THR A 118 2.40 -12.61 -2.57
CA THR A 118 3.13 -11.44 -2.10
C THR A 118 2.35 -10.74 -1.00
N CYS A 119 3.07 -10.33 0.05
CA CYS A 119 2.51 -9.56 1.17
C CYS A 119 3.35 -8.30 1.35
N VAL A 120 2.71 -7.15 1.22
CA VAL A 120 3.35 -5.85 1.41
C VAL A 120 2.71 -5.15 2.59
N THR A 121 3.54 -4.73 3.53
CA THR A 121 3.11 -3.96 4.69
C THR A 121 3.73 -2.57 4.61
N ILE A 122 2.90 -1.55 4.70
CA ILE A 122 3.36 -0.16 4.75
C ILE A 122 2.80 0.53 5.99
N GLU A 123 3.55 1.53 6.48
CA GLU A 123 3.10 2.38 7.57
C GLU A 123 3.41 3.83 7.30
N ILE A 124 2.51 4.70 7.72
CA ILE A 124 2.75 6.15 7.83
C ILE A 124 2.76 6.48 9.32
N ILE A 125 3.83 7.17 9.74
CA ILE A 125 4.07 7.48 11.14
C ILE A 125 4.32 8.99 11.25
N ARG A 126 3.57 9.66 12.13
CA ARG A 126 3.73 11.09 12.39
C ARG A 126 3.63 11.35 13.88
N ASN A 127 4.52 12.17 14.40
CA ASN A 127 4.46 12.57 15.79
C ASN A 127 3.26 13.49 16.01
N LYS A 128 2.53 13.25 17.09
CA LYS A 128 1.46 14.15 17.51
C LYS A 128 2.06 15.38 18.16
N ARG A 129 1.45 16.52 17.90
CA ARG A 129 1.78 17.73 18.64
C ARG A 129 1.10 17.66 20.00
N LEU A 130 1.87 17.91 21.02
CA LEU A 130 1.40 17.98 22.39
C LEU A 130 1.13 19.42 22.81
#